data_6eae63834ebe0c378c1141394eb1363d
#
_entry.id   6eae63834ebe0c378c1141394eb1363d
#
_cell.length_a   1.000
_cell.length_b   1.000
_cell.length_c   1.000
_cell.angle_alpha   90.00
_cell.angle_beta   90.00
_cell.angle_gamma   90.00
#
_symmetry.space_group_name_H-M   'P 1'
#
loop_
_entity.id
_entity.type
_entity.pdbx_description
1 polymer ?
#
loop_
_entity_poly.entity_id
_entity_poly.type
_entity_poly.pdbx_seq_one_letter_code
_entity_poly.pdbx_strand_id
1 'polypeptide(L)'
;MRVKTRALAEHDKEARRHALLDAAESLFLAHPERVASVEEVARAAGLAKGTVYLYFPSKEELLLSLHERHVARFFDALVRRLASRAAVDFDAVWRVTREHLVRTPGTLALASRCFGLMDRDIPAEAAIAFKVRMGRVL
;
A
#
# COMPACT_ATOMS: atom_id res chain seq x y z
N MET A 1 10.53 28.41 14.86
CA MET A 1 11.18 27.19 15.38
C MET A 1 10.22 26.00 15.53
N ARG A 2 9.02 26.14 16.05
CA ARG A 2 8.00 25.07 16.16
C ARG A 2 7.58 24.42 14.84
N VAL A 3 7.47 25.16 13.74
CA VAL A 3 7.03 24.65 12.43
C VAL A 3 8.06 23.71 11.79
N LYS A 4 9.36 24.03 11.87
CA LYS A 4 10.44 23.17 11.35
C LYS A 4 10.52 21.82 12.09
N THR A 5 10.39 21.85 13.42
CA THR A 5 10.45 20.63 14.25
C THR A 5 9.26 19.70 13.97
N ARG A 6 8.06 20.27 13.76
CA ARG A 6 6.86 19.50 13.41
C ARG A 6 6.97 18.87 12.01
N ALA A 7 7.49 19.61 11.03
CA ALA A 7 7.70 19.09 9.68
C ALA A 7 8.74 17.94 9.64
N LEU A 8 9.82 18.04 10.43
CA LEU A 8 10.81 16.96 10.58
C LEU A 8 10.19 15.73 11.24
N ALA A 9 9.40 15.90 12.30
CA ALA A 9 8.73 14.79 12.97
C ALA A 9 7.71 14.08 12.06
N GLU A 10 6.97 14.81 11.24
CA GLU A 10 6.05 14.24 10.26
C GLU A 10 6.81 13.52 9.13
N HIS A 11 7.92 14.07 8.66
CA HIS A 11 8.77 13.42 7.67
C HIS A 11 9.36 12.11 8.20
N ASP A 12 9.85 12.09 9.43
CA ASP A 12 10.38 10.89 10.07
C ASP A 12 9.30 9.83 10.26
N LYS A 13 8.09 10.25 10.61
CA LYS A 13 6.92 9.37 10.75
C LYS A 13 6.56 8.72 9.41
N GLU A 14 6.50 9.50 8.34
CA GLU A 14 6.20 8.99 7.01
C GLU A 14 7.30 8.04 6.50
N ALA A 15 8.58 8.37 6.72
CA ALA A 15 9.70 7.50 6.37
C ALA A 15 9.61 6.13 7.07
N ARG A 16 9.26 6.10 8.36
CA ARG A 16 9.05 4.85 9.11
C ARG A 16 7.87 4.06 8.59
N ARG A 17 6.77 4.75 8.27
CA ARG A 17 5.59 4.11 7.66
C ARG A 17 5.95 3.44 6.34
N HIS A 18 6.70 4.11 5.48
CA HIS A 18 7.18 3.55 4.22
C HIS A 18 8.11 2.35 4.44
N ALA A 19 9.04 2.43 5.38
CA ALA A 19 9.94 1.31 5.71
C ALA A 19 9.17 0.05 6.16
N LEU A 20 8.10 0.22 6.93
CA LEU A 20 7.21 -0.88 7.33
C LEU A 20 6.48 -1.49 6.14
N LEU A 21 5.98 -0.66 5.22
CA LEU A 21 5.33 -1.14 4.01
C LEU A 21 6.32 -1.85 3.07
N ASP A 22 7.56 -1.37 2.96
CA ASP A 22 8.61 -2.02 2.16
C ASP A 22 8.98 -3.39 2.73
N ALA A 23 9.10 -3.49 4.06
CA ALA A 23 9.33 -4.77 4.74
C ALA A 23 8.17 -5.75 4.54
N ALA A 24 6.94 -5.28 4.68
CA ALA A 24 5.74 -6.08 4.45
C ALA A 24 5.62 -6.56 2.99
N GLU A 25 5.95 -5.70 2.02
CA GLU A 25 5.98 -6.04 0.60
C GLU A 25 6.99 -7.14 0.30
N SER A 26 8.21 -7.01 0.82
CA SER A 26 9.27 -8.01 0.64
C SER A 26 8.87 -9.37 1.23
N LEU A 27 8.26 -9.39 2.41
CA LEU A 27 7.77 -10.62 3.05
C LEU A 27 6.60 -11.23 2.26
N PHE A 28 5.69 -10.40 1.76
CA PHE A 28 4.57 -10.88 0.94
C PHE A 28 5.04 -11.47 -0.39
N LEU A 29 6.01 -10.84 -1.05
CA LEU A 29 6.56 -11.35 -2.31
C LEU A 29 7.32 -12.68 -2.12
N ALA A 30 7.96 -12.86 -0.97
CA ALA A 30 8.63 -14.12 -0.62
C ALA A 30 7.63 -15.24 -0.29
N HIS A 31 6.48 -14.90 0.31
CA HIS A 31 5.47 -15.84 0.81
C HIS A 31 4.05 -15.36 0.54
N PRO A 32 3.60 -15.32 -0.73
CA PRO A 32 2.28 -14.76 -1.08
C PRO A 32 1.11 -15.61 -0.57
N GLU A 33 1.37 -16.84 -0.14
CA GLU A 33 0.38 -17.78 0.41
C GLU A 33 -0.09 -17.40 1.83
N ARG A 34 0.64 -16.52 2.54
CA ARG A 34 0.31 -16.13 3.91
C ARG A 34 0.47 -14.63 4.16
N VAL A 35 -0.12 -14.15 5.24
CA VAL A 35 0.09 -12.79 5.75
C VAL A 35 1.19 -12.82 6.80
N ALA A 36 2.24 -12.00 6.63
CA ALA A 36 3.32 -11.88 7.61
C ALA A 36 2.78 -11.35 8.96
N SER A 37 3.31 -11.87 10.05
CA SER A 37 3.01 -11.36 11.38
C SER A 37 3.62 -9.98 11.61
N VAL A 38 3.08 -9.24 12.58
CA VAL A 38 3.63 -7.92 12.96
C VAL A 38 5.07 -8.04 13.45
N GLU A 39 5.43 -9.14 14.11
CA GLU A 39 6.79 -9.44 14.57
C GLU A 39 7.76 -9.62 13.39
N GLU A 40 7.36 -10.33 12.36
CA GLU A 40 8.18 -10.52 11.15
C GLU A 40 8.41 -9.19 10.44
N VAL A 41 7.38 -8.38 10.29
CA VAL A 41 7.49 -7.04 9.67
C VAL A 41 8.38 -6.12 10.50
N ALA A 42 8.21 -6.08 11.81
CA ALA A 42 9.04 -5.29 12.73
C ALA A 42 10.51 -5.67 12.60
N ARG A 43 10.80 -6.97 12.63
CA ARG A 43 12.16 -7.50 12.49
C ARG A 43 12.78 -7.13 11.15
N ALA A 44 12.03 -7.30 10.06
CA ALA A 44 12.48 -6.96 8.70
C ALA A 44 12.72 -5.46 8.52
N ALA A 45 11.95 -4.61 9.20
CA ALA A 45 12.10 -3.16 9.17
C ALA A 45 13.14 -2.62 10.17
N GLY A 46 13.71 -3.48 11.04
CA GLY A 46 14.64 -3.06 12.10
C GLY A 46 13.98 -2.24 13.20
N LEU A 47 12.70 -2.46 13.48
CA LEU A 47 11.88 -1.71 14.44
C LEU A 47 11.32 -2.62 15.53
N ALA A 48 10.95 -2.04 16.67
CA ALA A 48 10.24 -2.77 17.72
C ALA A 48 8.80 -3.07 17.32
N LYS A 49 8.26 -4.21 17.75
CA LYS A 49 6.85 -4.61 17.50
C LYS A 49 5.85 -3.52 17.88
N GLY A 50 6.02 -2.89 19.04
CA GLY A 50 5.17 -1.79 19.50
C GLY A 50 5.15 -0.59 18.54
N THR A 51 6.26 -0.34 17.86
CA THR A 51 6.36 0.71 16.83
C THR A 51 5.44 0.42 15.65
N VAL A 52 5.33 -0.84 15.22
CA VAL A 52 4.44 -1.21 14.10
C VAL A 52 2.98 -0.88 14.43
N TYR A 53 2.54 -1.20 15.63
CA TYR A 53 1.16 -0.92 16.08
C TYR A 53 0.82 0.57 16.16
N LEU A 54 1.81 1.46 16.26
CA LEU A 54 1.59 2.91 16.17
C LEU A 54 1.16 3.37 14.75
N TYR A 55 1.49 2.58 13.74
CA TYR A 55 1.19 2.88 12.33
C TYR A 55 0.05 2.04 11.77
N PHE A 56 -0.02 0.79 12.19
CA PHE A 56 -0.98 -0.20 11.68
C PHE A 56 -1.56 -0.99 12.85
N PRO A 57 -2.84 -0.82 13.17
CA PRO A 57 -3.49 -1.48 14.30
C PRO A 57 -3.48 -3.01 14.22
N SER A 58 -3.41 -3.58 13.00
CA SER A 58 -3.36 -5.02 12.76
C SER A 58 -2.52 -5.36 11.53
N LYS A 59 -2.14 -6.64 11.40
CA LYS A 59 -1.45 -7.15 10.19
C LYS A 59 -2.33 -7.04 8.94
N GLU A 60 -3.64 -7.18 9.12
CA GLU A 60 -4.64 -7.05 8.05
C GLU A 60 -4.69 -5.61 7.53
N GLU A 61 -4.70 -4.62 8.43
CA GLU A 61 -4.67 -3.20 8.04
C GLU A 61 -3.33 -2.79 7.42
N LEU A 62 -2.23 -3.39 7.86
CA LEU A 62 -0.93 -3.24 7.21
C LEU A 62 -0.97 -3.75 5.76
N LEU A 63 -1.54 -4.94 5.54
CA LEU A 63 -1.67 -5.53 4.21
C LEU A 63 -2.60 -4.70 3.32
N LEU A 64 -3.69 -4.20 3.87
CA LEU A 64 -4.62 -3.30 3.18
C LEU A 64 -3.93 -1.99 2.75
N SER A 65 -3.07 -1.42 3.61
CA SER A 65 -2.28 -0.23 3.29
C SER A 65 -1.22 -0.51 2.21
N LEU A 66 -0.67 -1.72 2.18
CA LEU A 66 0.21 -2.15 1.10
C LEU A 66 -0.55 -2.24 -0.23
N HIS A 67 -1.74 -2.80 -0.24
CA HIS A 67 -2.60 -2.86 -1.42
C HIS A 67 -2.96 -1.45 -1.91
N GLU A 68 -3.35 -0.55 -1.01
CA GLU A 68 -3.62 0.86 -1.31
C GLU A 68 -2.40 1.52 -2.01
N ARG A 69 -1.18 1.24 -1.56
CA ARG A 69 0.06 1.73 -2.19
C ARG A 69 0.21 1.23 -3.63
N HIS A 70 -0.06 -0.04 -3.89
CA HIS A 70 0.00 -0.61 -5.25
C HIS A 70 -1.02 0.04 -6.18
N VAL A 71 -2.25 0.21 -5.71
CA VAL A 71 -3.33 0.83 -6.48
C VAL A 71 -3.02 2.30 -6.76
N ALA A 72 -2.52 3.05 -5.76
CA ALA A 72 -2.11 4.44 -5.95
C ALA A 72 -1.04 4.58 -7.03
N ARG A 73 -0.02 3.72 -7.02
CA ARG A 73 1.03 3.71 -8.07
C ARG A 73 0.45 3.48 -9.48
N PHE A 74 -0.52 2.59 -9.61
CA PHE A 74 -1.20 2.35 -10.87
C PHE A 74 -1.97 3.59 -11.35
N PHE A 75 -2.80 4.18 -10.49
CA PHE A 75 -3.58 5.36 -10.86
C PHE A 75 -2.71 6.58 -11.11
N ASP A 76 -1.64 6.79 -10.36
CA ASP A 76 -0.66 7.85 -10.63
C ASP A 76 -0.02 7.70 -12.01
N ALA A 77 0.33 6.48 -12.39
CA ALA A 77 0.88 6.20 -13.71
C ALA A 77 -0.15 6.44 -14.82
N LEU A 78 -1.40 6.03 -14.59
CA LEU A 78 -2.51 6.23 -15.51
C LEU A 78 -2.81 7.72 -15.70
N VAL A 79 -2.93 8.47 -14.61
CA VAL A 79 -3.18 9.93 -14.64
C VAL A 79 -2.06 10.66 -15.37
N ARG A 80 -0.78 10.33 -15.07
CA ARG A 80 0.36 10.91 -15.80
C ARG A 80 0.27 10.61 -17.30
N ARG A 81 -0.12 9.39 -17.67
CA ARG A 81 -0.27 9.01 -19.08
C ARG A 81 -1.40 9.79 -19.76
N LEU A 82 -2.55 9.93 -19.08
CA LEU A 82 -3.71 10.67 -19.60
C LEU A 82 -3.43 12.18 -19.70
N ALA A 83 -2.67 12.74 -18.79
CA ALA A 83 -2.29 14.15 -18.79
C ALA A 83 -1.18 14.48 -19.80
N SER A 84 -0.54 13.48 -20.40
CA SER A 84 0.49 13.71 -21.41
C SER A 84 -0.16 14.23 -22.72
N ARG A 85 0.58 15.04 -23.49
CA ARG A 85 0.12 15.55 -24.79
C ARG A 85 0.11 14.49 -25.90
N ALA A 86 0.62 13.31 -25.65
CA ALA A 86 0.60 12.21 -26.60
C ALA A 86 -0.82 11.63 -26.73
N ALA A 87 -1.18 11.16 -27.91
CA ALA A 87 -2.47 10.52 -28.15
C ALA A 87 -2.71 9.38 -27.15
N VAL A 88 -3.90 9.35 -26.59
CA VAL A 88 -4.34 8.31 -25.65
C VAL A 88 -5.27 7.39 -26.41
N ASP A 89 -4.81 6.18 -26.67
CA ASP A 89 -5.56 5.09 -27.27
C ASP A 89 -5.66 3.91 -26.30
N PHE A 90 -6.36 2.88 -26.70
CA PHE A 90 -6.50 1.66 -25.92
C PHE A 90 -5.13 1.04 -25.57
N ASP A 91 -4.20 1.02 -26.52
CA ASP A 91 -2.88 0.43 -26.33
C ASP A 91 -2.05 1.18 -25.28
N ALA A 92 -2.21 2.50 -25.20
CA ALA A 92 -1.56 3.31 -24.18
C ALA A 92 -2.08 2.99 -22.77
N VAL A 93 -3.39 2.89 -22.61
CA VAL A 93 -4.04 2.49 -21.35
C VAL A 93 -3.67 1.05 -21.00
N TRP A 94 -3.74 0.14 -21.96
CA TRP A 94 -3.40 -1.27 -21.78
C TRP A 94 -1.94 -1.47 -21.34
N ARG A 95 -1.00 -0.72 -21.89
CA ARG A 95 0.42 -0.79 -21.48
C ARG A 95 0.59 -0.43 -20.00
N VAL A 96 -0.04 0.66 -19.53
CA VAL A 96 0.02 1.06 -18.12
C VAL A 96 -0.64 -0.01 -17.23
N THR A 97 -1.80 -0.50 -17.61
CA THR A 97 -2.52 -1.54 -16.87
C THR A 97 -1.68 -2.81 -16.76
N ARG A 98 -1.13 -3.27 -17.87
CA ARG A 98 -0.29 -4.47 -17.91
C ARG A 98 0.96 -4.33 -17.02
N GLU A 99 1.63 -3.18 -17.08
CA GLU A 99 2.84 -2.95 -16.29
C GLU A 99 2.57 -2.93 -14.80
N HIS A 100 1.56 -2.20 -14.37
CA HIS A 100 1.30 -1.97 -12.95
C HIS A 100 0.43 -3.02 -12.26
N LEU A 101 -0.49 -3.67 -12.99
CA LEU A 101 -1.36 -4.68 -12.40
C LEU A 101 -0.93 -6.12 -12.72
N VAL A 102 -0.46 -6.37 -13.94
CA VAL A 102 -0.16 -7.74 -14.38
C VAL A 102 1.30 -8.11 -14.15
N ARG A 103 2.23 -7.22 -14.54
CA ARG A 103 3.68 -7.48 -14.48
C ARG A 103 4.33 -7.12 -13.15
N THR A 104 3.70 -6.25 -12.36
CA THR A 104 4.21 -5.92 -11.03
C THR A 104 4.01 -7.12 -10.10
N PRO A 105 5.09 -7.69 -9.55
CA PRO A 105 4.99 -8.88 -8.72
C PRO A 105 4.04 -8.67 -7.54
N GLY A 106 3.20 -9.65 -7.27
CA GLY A 106 2.33 -9.67 -6.12
C GLY A 106 1.06 -8.81 -6.18
N THR A 107 0.92 -7.89 -7.14
CA THR A 107 -0.23 -6.96 -7.16
C THR A 107 -1.58 -7.67 -7.20
N LEU A 108 -1.77 -8.63 -8.11
CA LEU A 108 -3.04 -9.37 -8.21
C LEU A 108 -3.26 -10.30 -7.02
N ALA A 109 -2.21 -10.97 -6.53
CA ALA A 109 -2.29 -11.84 -5.35
C ALA A 109 -2.66 -11.02 -4.10
N LEU A 110 -2.07 -9.84 -3.95
CA LEU A 110 -2.37 -8.91 -2.87
C LEU A 110 -3.81 -8.40 -2.93
N ALA A 111 -4.29 -8.00 -4.11
CA ALA A 111 -5.68 -7.59 -4.32
C ALA A 111 -6.65 -8.70 -3.94
N SER A 112 -6.44 -9.92 -4.44
CA SER A 112 -7.27 -11.08 -4.10
C SER A 112 -7.30 -11.35 -2.59
N ARG A 113 -6.15 -11.26 -1.92
CA ARG A 113 -6.04 -11.44 -0.47
C ARG A 113 -6.82 -10.36 0.29
N CYS A 114 -6.67 -9.09 -0.10
CA CYS A 114 -7.35 -7.98 0.55
C CYS A 114 -8.87 -8.05 0.43
N PHE A 115 -9.40 -8.49 -0.70
CA PHE A 115 -10.84 -8.70 -0.85
C PHE A 115 -11.38 -9.73 0.15
N GLY A 116 -10.68 -10.84 0.36
CA GLY A 116 -11.07 -11.84 1.36
C GLY A 116 -11.00 -11.34 2.81
N LEU A 117 -10.03 -10.48 3.12
CA LEU A 117 -9.86 -9.91 4.46
C LEU A 117 -10.95 -8.88 4.81
N MET A 118 -11.39 -8.08 3.84
CA MET A 118 -12.40 -7.04 4.08
C MET A 118 -13.74 -7.59 4.55
N ASP A 119 -14.04 -8.84 4.21
CA ASP A 119 -15.34 -9.44 4.57
C ASP A 119 -15.34 -10.09 5.96
N ARG A 120 -14.18 -10.38 6.56
CA ARG A 120 -14.09 -11.22 7.76
C ARG A 120 -13.22 -10.65 8.88
N ASP A 121 -12.08 -10.07 8.55
CA ASP A 121 -10.99 -9.86 9.50
C ASP A 121 -10.68 -8.37 9.77
N ILE A 122 -11.35 -7.48 9.06
CA ILE A 122 -11.14 -6.02 9.20
C ILE A 122 -12.39 -5.39 9.80
N PRO A 123 -12.25 -4.55 10.84
CA PRO A 123 -13.35 -3.77 11.38
C PRO A 123 -14.06 -2.95 10.29
N ALA A 124 -15.38 -2.89 10.33
CA ALA A 124 -16.19 -2.20 9.31
C ALA A 124 -15.73 -0.74 9.09
N GLU A 125 -15.36 -0.05 10.16
CA GLU A 125 -14.85 1.32 10.09
C GLU A 125 -13.56 1.42 9.27
N ALA A 126 -12.62 0.48 9.45
CA ALA A 126 -11.37 0.43 8.70
C ALA A 126 -11.62 0.09 7.21
N ALA A 127 -12.55 -0.82 6.92
CA ALA A 127 -12.95 -1.16 5.56
C ALA A 127 -13.61 0.03 4.84
N ILE A 128 -14.49 0.77 5.53
CA ILE A 128 -15.12 1.99 5.00
C ILE A 128 -14.07 3.07 4.75
N ALA A 129 -13.18 3.31 5.72
CA ALA A 129 -12.10 4.29 5.57
C ALA A 129 -11.18 3.98 4.38
N PHE A 130 -10.85 2.70 4.18
CA PHE A 130 -10.11 2.24 3.01
C PHE A 130 -10.86 2.55 1.70
N LYS A 131 -12.14 2.20 1.59
CA LYS A 131 -12.95 2.46 0.40
C LYS A 131 -13.05 3.95 0.09
N VAL A 132 -13.18 4.79 1.12
CA VAL A 132 -13.20 6.26 0.95
C VAL A 132 -11.85 6.78 0.43
N ARG A 133 -10.72 6.29 0.95
CA ARG A 133 -9.39 6.67 0.44
C ARG A 133 -9.22 6.21 -1.00
N MET A 134 -9.62 4.98 -1.32
CA MET A 134 -9.56 4.45 -2.69
C MET A 134 -10.41 5.28 -3.66
N GLY A 135 -11.61 5.70 -3.25
CA GLY A 135 -12.48 6.57 -4.06
C GLY A 135 -11.90 7.97 -4.32
N ARG A 136 -10.91 8.42 -3.55
CA ARG A 136 -10.21 9.69 -3.81
C ARG A 136 -9.05 9.56 -4.79
N VAL A 137 -8.58 8.35 -5.02
CA VAL A 137 -7.54 8.04 -6.00
C VAL A 137 -8.13 7.84 -7.40
N LEU A 138 -9.40 7.45 -7.47
CA LEU A 138 -10.17 7.29 -8.69
C LEU A 138 -10.75 8.62 -9.18
#